data_eddaaab37ce363ad8b447816643c76d7
#
_entry.id   eddaaab37ce363ad8b447816643c76d7
#
_cell.length_a   1.000
_cell.length_b   1.000
_cell.length_c   1.000
_cell.angle_alpha   90.00
_cell.angle_beta   90.00
_cell.angle_gamma   90.00
#
_symmetry.space_group_name_H-M   'P 1'
#
loop_
_entity.id
_entity.type
_entity.pdbx_description
1 polymer ?
#
loop_
_entity_poly.entity_id
_entity_poly.type
_entity_poly.pdbx_seq_one_letter_code
_entity_poly.pdbx_strand_id
1 'polypeptide(L)'
;MDTLDKPSIPKPSSSHKKWDLAAGRKSGENRMKLIASWSGGKDSCLALHRALQGGHQVQNLLVMMQDKLTSNFHMISSQLLDAQSQALGIPIVKVPTTPQTYEEEFRKALQDAKKKGADGIITGDIYDVALHETGWLDRVTKEIGLTPVRPLWHKDTTQTLDEWIKEGFKATVVRVKKELLSMEWLGRTLDREFFNDLKKLGNIDLCGERGEFHTFVTDGPIFKKRIEIQETKTSTTNGWGRLEIIEFTTKPKEGKTQK
;
A
#
# COMPACT_ATOMS: atom_id res chain seq x y z
N MET A 1 23.11 -31.29 10.71
CA MET A 1 22.24 -30.45 11.53
C MET A 1 22.82 -29.04 11.41
N ASP A 2 22.50 -28.36 10.33
CA ASP A 2 22.95 -26.97 10.09
C ASP A 2 21.85 -26.02 10.52
N THR A 3 22.17 -25.26 11.58
CA THR A 3 21.32 -24.18 12.06
C THR A 3 21.42 -23.03 11.06
N LEU A 4 20.38 -22.83 10.27
CA LEU A 4 20.24 -21.66 9.42
C LEU A 4 20.14 -20.41 10.31
N ASP A 5 21.22 -19.62 10.29
CA ASP A 5 21.29 -18.32 10.94
C ASP A 5 20.14 -17.41 10.46
N LYS A 6 19.33 -16.97 11.40
CA LYS A 6 18.32 -15.93 11.15
C LYS A 6 19.05 -14.64 10.81
N PRO A 7 18.70 -13.95 9.70
CA PRO A 7 19.28 -12.64 9.43
C PRO A 7 18.91 -11.67 10.57
N SER A 8 19.93 -11.12 11.22
CA SER A 8 19.80 -10.13 12.29
C SER A 8 19.22 -8.83 11.72
N ILE A 9 18.13 -8.36 12.32
CA ILE A 9 17.52 -7.05 12.02
C ILE A 9 18.53 -5.97 12.38
N PRO A 10 18.94 -5.07 11.47
CA PRO A 10 19.84 -3.99 11.79
C PRO A 10 19.18 -3.02 12.79
N LYS A 11 19.92 -2.64 13.84
CA LYS A 11 19.46 -1.65 14.82
C LYS A 11 19.30 -0.29 14.12
N PRO A 12 18.22 0.47 14.39
CA PRO A 12 17.99 1.76 13.75
C PRO A 12 19.08 2.77 14.11
N SER A 13 19.59 3.49 13.11
CA SER A 13 20.48 4.63 13.31
C SER A 13 19.72 5.79 13.96
N SER A 14 20.34 6.48 14.93
CA SER A 14 19.72 7.42 15.88
C SER A 14 19.34 8.80 15.32
N SER A 15 19.15 8.98 14.00
CA SER A 15 18.88 10.30 13.40
C SER A 15 17.48 10.51 12.81
N HIS A 16 16.55 9.57 12.99
CA HIS A 16 15.20 9.71 12.47
C HIS A 16 14.31 10.39 13.50
N LYS A 17 13.87 11.63 13.22
CA LYS A 17 12.82 12.30 14.00
C LYS A 17 11.60 11.39 14.05
N LYS A 18 11.27 10.89 15.26
CA LYS A 18 10.04 10.12 15.50
C LYS A 18 8.84 10.95 15.05
N TRP A 19 8.14 10.47 14.03
CA TRP A 19 6.81 10.94 13.69
C TRP A 19 5.81 10.31 14.65
N ASP A 20 5.55 10.98 15.75
CA ASP A 20 4.58 10.54 16.76
C ASP A 20 3.19 11.05 16.37
N LEU A 21 2.43 10.26 15.60
CA LEU A 21 1.03 10.56 15.24
C LEU A 21 0.07 10.44 16.45
N ALA A 22 0.53 9.90 17.58
CA ALA A 22 -0.28 9.70 18.80
C ALA A 22 -0.36 10.93 19.71
N ALA A 23 0.52 11.93 19.54
CA ALA A 23 0.40 13.19 20.27
C ALA A 23 -0.61 14.09 19.56
N GLY A 24 -1.80 14.25 20.12
CA GLY A 24 -2.84 15.15 19.65
C GLY A 24 -2.29 16.56 19.34
N ARG A 25 -1.99 16.83 18.06
CA ARG A 25 -1.47 18.12 17.62
C ARG A 25 -2.59 19.14 17.58
N LYS A 26 -2.30 20.31 18.13
CA LYS A 26 -3.15 21.50 18.00
C LYS A 26 -3.36 21.80 16.52
N SER A 27 -4.59 22.07 16.12
CA SER A 27 -4.97 22.49 14.77
C SER A 27 -4.15 23.71 14.35
N GLY A 28 -3.26 23.54 13.36
CA GLY A 28 -2.49 24.65 12.78
C GLY A 28 -1.07 24.35 12.34
N GLU A 29 -0.43 23.28 12.83
CA GLU A 29 0.99 23.03 12.53
C GLU A 29 1.17 22.00 11.40
N ASN A 30 1.62 22.50 10.24
CA ASN A 30 2.24 21.79 9.14
C ASN A 30 1.35 20.88 8.29
N ARG A 31 0.22 21.40 7.79
CA ARG A 31 -0.59 20.75 6.76
C ARG A 31 0.19 20.73 5.44
N MET A 32 0.62 19.53 5.01
CA MET A 32 1.35 19.32 3.76
C MET A 32 0.41 18.95 2.62
N LYS A 33 0.80 19.32 1.40
CA LYS A 33 0.22 18.81 0.15
C LYS A 33 1.07 17.62 -0.29
N LEU A 34 0.49 16.43 -0.28
CA LEU A 34 1.20 15.18 -0.53
C LEU A 34 0.70 14.49 -1.79
N ILE A 35 1.54 13.70 -2.39
CA ILE A 35 1.14 12.63 -3.32
C ILE A 35 1.25 11.29 -2.58
N ALA A 36 0.47 10.30 -2.96
CA ALA A 36 0.52 8.97 -2.35
C ALA A 36 1.08 7.96 -3.35
N SER A 37 2.20 7.32 -3.04
CA SER A 37 2.64 6.11 -3.74
C SER A 37 1.58 5.03 -3.54
N TRP A 38 1.00 4.56 -4.64
CA TRP A 38 -0.22 3.76 -4.59
C TRP A 38 -0.05 2.41 -5.27
N SER A 39 -0.22 1.34 -4.52
CA SER A 39 -0.23 -0.03 -5.06
C SER A 39 -1.64 -0.60 -5.20
N GLY A 40 -2.65 0.04 -4.62
CA GLY A 40 -4.01 -0.49 -4.49
C GLY A 40 -4.18 -1.49 -3.35
N GLY A 41 -3.11 -1.83 -2.63
CA GLY A 41 -3.08 -2.79 -1.53
C GLY A 41 -3.29 -2.15 -0.15
N LYS A 42 -3.30 -3.00 0.87
CA LYS A 42 -3.61 -2.63 2.25
C LYS A 42 -2.70 -1.56 2.84
N ASP A 43 -1.38 -1.66 2.60
CA ASP A 43 -0.40 -0.79 3.26
C ASP A 43 -0.43 0.62 2.70
N SER A 44 -0.45 0.78 1.36
CA SER A 44 -0.64 2.08 0.72
C SER A 44 -1.96 2.75 1.15
N CYS A 45 -3.01 1.95 1.33
CA CYS A 45 -4.32 2.42 1.77
C CYS A 45 -4.32 2.89 3.24
N LEU A 46 -3.69 2.11 4.15
CA LEU A 46 -3.57 2.49 5.56
C LEU A 46 -2.67 3.73 5.73
N ALA A 47 -1.57 3.81 4.97
CA ALA A 47 -0.70 4.96 4.99
C ALA A 47 -1.41 6.24 4.52
N LEU A 48 -2.19 6.16 3.44
CA LEU A 48 -3.04 7.25 2.98
C LEU A 48 -4.04 7.67 4.07
N HIS A 49 -4.71 6.70 4.69
CA HIS A 49 -5.66 6.97 5.78
C HIS A 49 -5.00 7.72 6.94
N ARG A 50 -3.83 7.28 7.40
CA ARG A 50 -3.06 7.93 8.46
C ARG A 50 -2.66 9.37 8.10
N ALA A 51 -2.22 9.59 6.87
CA ALA A 51 -1.88 10.93 6.40
C ALA A 51 -3.10 11.87 6.39
N LEU A 52 -4.26 11.39 5.94
CA LEU A 52 -5.51 12.14 5.97
C LEU A 52 -5.97 12.43 7.39
N GLN A 53 -5.88 11.46 8.32
CA GLN A 53 -6.14 11.68 9.75
C GLN A 53 -5.18 12.71 10.37
N GLY A 54 -3.93 12.75 9.91
CA GLY A 54 -2.95 13.77 10.30
C GLY A 54 -3.23 15.17 9.73
N GLY A 55 -4.32 15.36 8.99
CA GLY A 55 -4.74 16.64 8.43
C GLY A 55 -4.04 17.04 7.13
N HIS A 56 -3.24 16.15 6.53
CA HIS A 56 -2.58 16.42 5.25
C HIS A 56 -3.59 16.40 4.08
N GLN A 57 -3.25 17.12 3.01
CA GLN A 57 -3.98 17.06 1.75
C GLN A 57 -3.30 16.12 0.79
N VAL A 58 -4.04 15.26 0.11
CA VAL A 58 -3.49 14.37 -0.92
C VAL A 58 -3.97 14.84 -2.29
N GLN A 59 -3.02 15.22 -3.15
CA GLN A 59 -3.29 15.77 -4.48
C GLN A 59 -3.64 14.67 -5.48
N ASN A 60 -2.90 13.57 -5.45
CA ASN A 60 -3.10 12.42 -6.33
C ASN A 60 -2.47 11.14 -5.78
N LEU A 61 -2.90 10.02 -6.36
CA LEU A 61 -2.32 8.70 -6.22
C LEU A 61 -1.30 8.51 -7.35
N LEU A 62 -0.06 8.13 -7.04
CA LEU A 62 0.99 7.85 -8.02
C LEU A 62 1.19 6.33 -8.12
N VAL A 63 0.92 5.77 -9.29
CA VAL A 63 1.10 4.33 -9.56
C VAL A 63 2.18 4.12 -10.62
N MET A 64 3.16 3.31 -10.26
CA MET A 64 4.16 2.83 -11.22
C MET A 64 3.58 1.59 -11.92
N MET A 65 3.47 1.66 -13.24
CA MET A 65 2.86 0.62 -14.07
C MET A 65 3.96 -0.19 -14.78
N GLN A 66 3.87 -1.54 -14.75
CA GLN A 66 4.80 -2.36 -15.53
C GLN A 66 4.51 -2.32 -17.03
N ASP A 67 3.24 -2.06 -17.39
CA ASP A 67 2.75 -1.86 -18.75
C ASP A 67 1.53 -0.93 -18.76
N LYS A 68 0.87 -0.76 -19.90
CA LYS A 68 -0.33 0.10 -20.00
C LYS A 68 -1.54 -0.43 -19.23
N LEU A 69 -1.56 -1.72 -18.88
CA LEU A 69 -2.73 -2.41 -18.35
C LEU A 69 -2.58 -2.79 -16.87
N THR A 70 -1.36 -2.96 -16.39
CA THR A 70 -1.09 -3.61 -15.10
C THR A 70 -0.09 -2.84 -14.26
N SER A 71 -0.37 -2.69 -12.95
CA SER A 71 0.58 -2.10 -11.99
C SER A 71 1.76 -3.02 -11.73
N ASN A 72 2.89 -2.44 -11.30
CA ASN A 72 4.01 -3.20 -10.74
C ASN A 72 3.57 -3.96 -9.47
N PHE A 73 4.32 -4.96 -9.08
CA PHE A 73 4.22 -5.77 -7.85
C PHE A 73 2.87 -6.46 -7.63
N HIS A 74 1.78 -5.72 -7.49
CA HIS A 74 0.45 -6.26 -7.19
C HIS A 74 -0.28 -6.82 -8.41
N MET A 75 0.15 -6.48 -9.62
CA MET A 75 -0.47 -6.92 -10.88
C MET A 75 -1.96 -6.50 -10.99
N ILE A 76 -2.31 -5.36 -10.42
CA ILE A 76 -3.67 -4.80 -10.47
C ILE A 76 -3.92 -4.16 -11.83
N SER A 77 -5.09 -4.42 -12.43
CA SER A 77 -5.46 -3.82 -13.70
C SER A 77 -5.64 -2.30 -13.60
N SER A 78 -5.33 -1.61 -14.69
CA SER A 78 -5.50 -0.17 -14.81
C SER A 78 -6.93 0.28 -14.51
N GLN A 79 -7.93 -0.51 -14.92
CA GLN A 79 -9.35 -0.24 -14.67
C GLN A 79 -9.70 -0.32 -13.17
N LEU A 80 -9.17 -1.30 -12.44
CA LEU A 80 -9.37 -1.42 -11.00
C LEU A 80 -8.74 -0.25 -10.22
N LEU A 81 -7.58 0.22 -10.66
CA LEU A 81 -6.94 1.40 -10.09
C LEU A 81 -7.76 2.68 -10.35
N ASP A 82 -8.38 2.81 -11.53
CA ASP A 82 -9.32 3.90 -11.83
C ASP A 82 -10.55 3.83 -10.93
N ALA A 83 -11.08 2.63 -10.71
CA ALA A 83 -12.20 2.43 -9.79
C ALA A 83 -11.85 2.83 -8.35
N GLN A 84 -10.64 2.51 -7.87
CA GLN A 84 -10.17 2.98 -6.55
C GLN A 84 -10.04 4.50 -6.49
N SER A 85 -9.45 5.11 -7.52
CA SER A 85 -9.33 6.58 -7.63
C SER A 85 -10.70 7.25 -7.53
N GLN A 86 -11.67 6.77 -8.29
CA GLN A 86 -13.06 7.27 -8.25
C GLN A 86 -13.73 7.00 -6.89
N ALA A 87 -13.51 5.83 -6.32
CA ALA A 87 -14.08 5.45 -5.03
C ALA A 87 -13.53 6.28 -3.87
N LEU A 88 -12.26 6.65 -3.93
CA LEU A 88 -11.59 7.55 -2.98
C LEU A 88 -11.93 9.03 -3.26
N GLY A 89 -12.19 9.38 -4.53
CA GLY A 89 -12.31 10.76 -4.99
C GLY A 89 -10.97 11.49 -5.01
N ILE A 90 -9.89 10.76 -5.27
CA ILE A 90 -8.52 11.27 -5.39
C ILE A 90 -8.01 10.93 -6.79
N PRO A 91 -7.56 11.91 -7.59
CA PRO A 91 -7.04 11.67 -8.94
C PRO A 91 -5.86 10.68 -8.92
N ILE A 92 -5.68 9.93 -10.01
CA ILE A 92 -4.59 8.97 -10.17
C ILE A 92 -3.67 9.37 -11.32
N VAL A 93 -2.37 9.23 -11.10
CA VAL A 93 -1.31 9.38 -12.09
C VAL A 93 -0.66 8.01 -12.28
N LYS A 94 -0.72 7.48 -13.49
CA LYS A 94 -0.14 6.20 -13.88
C LYS A 94 1.10 6.43 -14.72
N VAL A 95 2.23 5.91 -14.28
CA VAL A 95 3.54 6.11 -14.92
C VAL A 95 4.04 4.76 -15.44
N PRO A 96 4.08 4.54 -16.76
CA PRO A 96 4.64 3.33 -17.33
C PRO A 96 6.14 3.23 -17.03
N THR A 97 6.59 2.06 -16.59
CA THR A 97 8.00 1.81 -16.26
C THR A 97 8.43 0.41 -16.68
N THR A 98 9.73 0.23 -16.76
CA THR A 98 10.40 -1.08 -16.79
C THR A 98 11.30 -1.19 -15.57
N PRO A 99 11.83 -2.38 -15.21
CA PRO A 99 12.82 -2.48 -14.14
C PRO A 99 14.02 -1.55 -14.31
N GLN A 100 14.42 -1.29 -15.56
CA GLN A 100 15.57 -0.43 -15.90
C GLN A 100 15.25 1.06 -15.80
N THR A 101 14.02 1.47 -16.04
CA THR A 101 13.60 2.88 -16.06
C THR A 101 12.85 3.31 -14.79
N TYR A 102 12.63 2.39 -13.84
CA TYR A 102 11.77 2.64 -12.66
C TYR A 102 12.20 3.87 -11.87
N GLU A 103 13.46 3.97 -11.48
CA GLU A 103 13.94 5.11 -10.69
C GLU A 103 13.85 6.42 -11.47
N GLU A 104 14.22 6.41 -12.74
CA GLU A 104 14.16 7.59 -13.60
C GLU A 104 12.73 8.12 -13.74
N GLU A 105 11.78 7.24 -14.07
CA GLU A 105 10.39 7.62 -14.25
C GLU A 105 9.73 8.02 -12.92
N PHE A 106 10.09 7.35 -11.81
CA PHE A 106 9.65 7.74 -10.48
C PHE A 106 10.14 9.14 -10.12
N ARG A 107 11.43 9.45 -10.37
CA ARG A 107 12.01 10.78 -10.17
C ARG A 107 11.30 11.86 -11.00
N LYS A 108 11.03 11.61 -12.28
CA LYS A 108 10.28 12.53 -13.13
C LYS A 108 8.90 12.83 -12.57
N ALA A 109 8.17 11.79 -12.15
CA ALA A 109 6.85 11.94 -11.54
C ALA A 109 6.89 12.78 -10.25
N LEU A 110 7.90 12.56 -9.40
CA LEU A 110 8.10 13.35 -8.18
C LEU A 110 8.46 14.81 -8.48
N GLN A 111 9.33 15.06 -9.47
CA GLN A 111 9.69 16.42 -9.89
C GLN A 111 8.46 17.17 -10.42
N ASP A 112 7.61 16.52 -11.20
CA ASP A 112 6.38 17.11 -11.73
C ASP A 112 5.36 17.38 -10.62
N ALA A 113 5.26 16.49 -9.62
CA ALA A 113 4.45 16.74 -8.42
C ALA A 113 4.99 17.94 -7.63
N LYS A 114 6.30 18.06 -7.47
CA LYS A 114 6.95 19.20 -6.81
C LYS A 114 6.64 20.51 -7.53
N LYS A 115 6.76 20.55 -8.88
CA LYS A 115 6.39 21.74 -9.68
C LYS A 115 4.91 22.12 -9.50
N LYS A 116 4.03 21.14 -9.24
CA LYS A 116 2.61 21.35 -8.95
C LYS A 116 2.32 21.67 -7.47
N GLY A 117 3.37 21.88 -6.68
CA GLY A 117 3.29 22.33 -5.28
C GLY A 117 3.12 21.19 -4.28
N ALA A 118 3.54 19.98 -4.58
CA ALA A 118 3.64 18.93 -3.58
C ALA A 118 4.80 19.21 -2.59
N ASP A 119 4.55 18.99 -1.30
CA ASP A 119 5.54 19.10 -0.24
C ASP A 119 6.22 17.76 0.05
N GLY A 120 5.57 16.64 -0.29
CA GLY A 120 6.09 15.32 0.01
C GLY A 120 5.33 14.18 -0.65
N ILE A 121 5.78 12.96 -0.34
CA ILE A 121 5.18 11.70 -0.79
C ILE A 121 4.87 10.80 0.39
N ILE A 122 3.68 10.20 0.38
CA ILE A 122 3.26 9.15 1.32
C ILE A 122 3.64 7.80 0.72
N THR A 123 4.22 6.90 1.53
CA THR A 123 4.39 5.49 1.17
C THR A 123 3.87 4.57 2.25
N GLY A 124 3.45 3.37 1.84
CA GLY A 124 3.01 2.31 2.73
C GLY A 124 4.13 1.40 3.23
N ASP A 125 5.38 1.76 3.00
CA ASP A 125 6.53 0.94 3.35
C ASP A 125 6.64 0.77 4.87
N ILE A 126 6.75 -0.47 5.33
CA ILE A 126 7.03 -0.83 6.72
C ILE A 126 8.55 -0.98 6.91
N TYR A 127 9.23 -1.47 5.89
CA TYR A 127 10.69 -1.61 5.82
C TYR A 127 11.21 -1.12 4.46
N ASP A 128 12.53 -1.04 4.30
CA ASP A 128 13.13 -0.77 2.99
C ASP A 128 12.70 -1.83 1.98
N VAL A 129 12.31 -1.38 0.79
CA VAL A 129 11.90 -2.28 -0.29
C VAL A 129 13.11 -3.05 -0.80
N ALA A 130 13.04 -4.38 -0.78
CA ALA A 130 14.15 -5.28 -1.11
C ALA A 130 14.78 -5.09 -2.51
N LEU A 131 14.10 -4.38 -3.41
CA LEU A 131 14.58 -4.10 -4.77
C LEU A 131 15.44 -2.84 -4.87
N HIS A 132 15.57 -2.08 -3.79
CA HIS A 132 16.31 -0.83 -3.74
C HIS A 132 17.37 -0.87 -2.65
N GLU A 133 18.38 0.01 -2.76
CA GLU A 133 19.34 0.22 -1.69
C GLU A 133 18.67 0.78 -0.43
N THR A 134 19.20 0.46 0.73
CA THR A 134 18.71 1.02 2.01
C THR A 134 18.71 2.54 1.94
N GLY A 135 17.55 3.16 2.30
CA GLY A 135 17.39 4.61 2.26
C GLY A 135 17.19 5.21 0.86
N TRP A 136 16.91 4.38 -0.15
CA TRP A 136 16.67 4.83 -1.53
C TRP A 136 15.62 5.94 -1.62
N LEU A 137 14.48 5.78 -0.97
CA LEU A 137 13.42 6.80 -0.99
C LEU A 137 13.88 8.13 -0.36
N ASP A 138 14.63 8.06 0.76
CA ASP A 138 15.17 9.26 1.42
C ASP A 138 16.13 10.00 0.50
N ARG A 139 17.02 9.28 -0.20
CA ARG A 139 17.93 9.85 -1.18
C ARG A 139 17.17 10.54 -2.31
N VAL A 140 16.26 9.83 -2.96
CA VAL A 140 15.48 10.35 -4.11
C VAL A 140 14.64 11.56 -3.71
N THR A 141 13.94 11.51 -2.59
CA THR A 141 13.09 12.62 -2.14
C THR A 141 13.91 13.83 -1.69
N LYS A 142 15.04 13.62 -1.01
CA LYS A 142 15.96 14.69 -0.60
C LYS A 142 16.51 15.46 -1.79
N GLU A 143 16.95 14.77 -2.84
CA GLU A 143 17.49 15.40 -4.05
C GLU A 143 16.46 16.27 -4.77
N ILE A 144 15.18 15.92 -4.69
CA ILE A 144 14.06 16.66 -5.30
C ILE A 144 13.55 17.76 -4.35
N GLY A 145 13.85 17.67 -3.05
CA GLY A 145 13.33 18.56 -2.02
C GLY A 145 11.89 18.25 -1.62
N LEU A 146 11.51 16.96 -1.62
CA LEU A 146 10.24 16.44 -1.10
C LEU A 146 10.48 15.76 0.25
N THR A 147 9.46 15.74 1.09
CA THR A 147 9.48 15.04 2.38
C THR A 147 8.88 13.64 2.23
N PRO A 148 9.60 12.55 2.54
CA PRO A 148 9.00 11.22 2.62
C PRO A 148 8.14 11.13 3.90
N VAL A 149 6.88 10.73 3.75
CA VAL A 149 5.93 10.49 4.84
C VAL A 149 5.64 9.00 4.89
N ARG A 150 6.10 8.33 5.92
CA ARG A 150 6.00 6.87 6.11
C ARG A 150 5.25 6.53 7.39
N PRO A 151 3.91 6.57 7.39
CA PRO A 151 3.12 6.37 8.61
C PRO A 151 3.26 4.98 9.23
N LEU A 152 3.69 3.99 8.44
CA LEU A 152 3.82 2.59 8.85
C LEU A 152 5.28 2.18 9.13
N TRP A 153 6.25 3.09 8.98
CA TRP A 153 7.66 2.78 9.06
C TRP A 153 8.06 2.15 10.40
N HIS A 154 8.68 0.97 10.32
CA HIS A 154 9.10 0.15 11.46
C HIS A 154 7.97 -0.19 12.46
N LYS A 155 6.71 -0.18 12.01
CA LYS A 155 5.59 -0.67 12.82
C LYS A 155 5.61 -2.20 12.89
N ASP A 156 5.14 -2.74 14.01
CA ASP A 156 4.91 -4.17 14.15
C ASP A 156 3.80 -4.61 13.18
N THR A 157 4.08 -5.62 12.34
CA THR A 157 3.17 -6.06 11.29
C THR A 157 1.92 -6.74 11.83
N THR A 158 2.01 -7.37 13.02
CA THR A 158 0.85 -7.94 13.71
C THR A 158 -0.12 -6.84 14.15
N GLN A 159 0.43 -5.80 14.77
CA GLN A 159 -0.37 -4.65 15.21
C GLN A 159 -0.94 -3.88 14.01
N THR A 160 -0.15 -3.73 12.95
CA THR A 160 -0.55 -3.01 11.73
C THR A 160 -1.73 -3.71 11.03
N LEU A 161 -1.70 -5.03 10.88
CA LEU A 161 -2.83 -5.76 10.28
C LEU A 161 -4.06 -5.77 11.21
N ASP A 162 -3.86 -5.91 12.52
CA ASP A 162 -4.95 -5.84 13.51
C ASP A 162 -5.65 -4.49 13.47
N GLU A 163 -4.87 -3.41 13.40
CA GLU A 163 -5.35 -2.04 13.28
C GLU A 163 -6.11 -1.83 11.96
N TRP A 164 -5.57 -2.32 10.84
CA TRP A 164 -6.20 -2.26 9.54
C TRP A 164 -7.61 -2.88 9.53
N ILE A 165 -7.74 -4.05 10.16
CA ILE A 165 -9.04 -4.74 10.30
C ILE A 165 -9.99 -3.94 11.20
N LYS A 166 -9.51 -3.41 12.33
CA LYS A 166 -10.32 -2.62 13.27
C LYS A 166 -10.83 -1.30 12.68
N GLU A 167 -10.04 -0.68 11.80
CA GLU A 167 -10.47 0.53 11.07
C GLU A 167 -11.60 0.26 10.06
N GLY A 168 -11.93 -1.03 9.82
CA GLY A 168 -13.06 -1.43 8.98
C GLY A 168 -12.77 -1.40 7.48
N PHE A 169 -11.51 -1.47 7.09
CA PHE A 169 -11.14 -1.69 5.70
C PHE A 169 -11.56 -3.08 5.21
N LYS A 170 -11.75 -3.20 3.90
CA LYS A 170 -12.01 -4.46 3.21
C LYS A 170 -11.02 -4.62 2.07
N ALA A 171 -10.35 -5.76 2.02
CA ALA A 171 -9.47 -6.13 0.93
C ALA A 171 -9.57 -7.62 0.64
N THR A 172 -9.19 -7.97 -0.58
CA THR A 172 -9.13 -9.34 -1.06
C THR A 172 -7.68 -9.70 -1.38
N VAL A 173 -7.25 -10.91 -1.04
CA VAL A 173 -5.95 -11.45 -1.44
C VAL A 173 -5.98 -11.71 -2.94
N VAL A 174 -5.11 -11.05 -3.70
CA VAL A 174 -5.07 -11.15 -5.17
C VAL A 174 -3.83 -11.87 -5.69
N ARG A 175 -2.82 -12.08 -4.83
CA ARG A 175 -1.60 -12.76 -5.21
C ARG A 175 -0.98 -13.47 -4.01
N VAL A 176 -0.45 -14.67 -4.21
CA VAL A 176 0.26 -15.45 -3.18
C VAL A 176 1.52 -16.08 -3.75
N LYS A 177 2.58 -16.14 -2.94
CA LYS A 177 3.79 -16.88 -3.25
C LYS A 177 3.56 -18.35 -2.89
N LYS A 178 3.46 -19.24 -3.89
CA LYS A 178 2.99 -20.63 -3.73
C LYS A 178 3.86 -21.49 -2.81
N GLU A 179 5.13 -21.16 -2.65
CA GLU A 179 6.02 -21.85 -1.71
C GLU A 179 5.69 -21.53 -0.23
N LEU A 180 4.95 -20.44 0.01
CA LEU A 180 4.61 -19.94 1.36
C LEU A 180 3.13 -20.09 1.68
N LEU A 181 2.24 -19.82 0.71
CA LEU A 181 0.79 -19.86 0.86
C LEU A 181 0.14 -20.62 -0.29
N SER A 182 -0.81 -21.51 0.02
CA SER A 182 -1.58 -22.24 -0.98
C SER A 182 -2.50 -21.34 -1.80
N MET A 183 -3.00 -21.84 -2.92
CA MET A 183 -3.96 -21.13 -3.77
C MET A 183 -5.29 -20.80 -3.05
N GLU A 184 -5.63 -21.50 -1.99
CA GLU A 184 -6.82 -21.29 -1.18
C GLU A 184 -6.84 -19.94 -0.46
N TRP A 185 -5.69 -19.32 -0.32
CA TRP A 185 -5.59 -17.96 0.25
C TRP A 185 -6.06 -16.88 -0.74
N LEU A 186 -6.07 -17.17 -2.04
CA LEU A 186 -6.60 -16.25 -3.05
C LEU A 186 -8.11 -16.04 -2.86
N GLY A 187 -8.55 -14.80 -2.97
CA GLY A 187 -9.94 -14.43 -2.81
C GLY A 187 -10.39 -14.26 -1.35
N ARG A 188 -9.58 -14.66 -0.38
CA ARG A 188 -9.92 -14.44 1.03
C ARG A 188 -9.98 -12.94 1.34
N THR A 189 -10.95 -12.58 2.14
CA THR A 189 -11.07 -11.23 2.70
C THR A 189 -10.12 -11.08 3.89
N LEU A 190 -9.47 -9.94 4.02
CA LEU A 190 -8.66 -9.61 5.18
C LEU A 190 -9.57 -9.23 6.36
N ASP A 191 -9.94 -10.22 7.13
CA ASP A 191 -10.79 -10.10 8.32
C ASP A 191 -10.14 -10.78 9.54
N ARG A 192 -10.89 -10.94 10.61
CA ARG A 192 -10.40 -11.55 11.86
C ARG A 192 -10.06 -13.03 11.67
N GLU A 193 -10.78 -13.74 10.84
CA GLU A 193 -10.52 -15.14 10.54
C GLU A 193 -9.21 -15.27 9.75
N PHE A 194 -9.04 -14.48 8.68
CA PHE A 194 -7.80 -14.38 7.94
C PHE A 194 -6.59 -14.12 8.85
N PHE A 195 -6.70 -13.13 9.75
CA PHE A 195 -5.65 -12.80 10.71
C PHE A 195 -5.26 -13.99 11.59
N ASN A 196 -6.27 -14.66 12.16
CA ASN A 196 -6.04 -15.80 13.06
C ASN A 196 -5.40 -16.97 12.33
N ASP A 197 -5.84 -17.27 11.11
CA ASP A 197 -5.30 -18.37 10.30
C ASP A 197 -3.87 -18.07 9.85
N LEU A 198 -3.60 -16.87 9.39
CA LEU A 198 -2.27 -16.47 8.99
C LEU A 198 -1.28 -16.55 10.17
N LYS A 199 -1.72 -16.14 11.36
CA LYS A 199 -0.93 -16.20 12.58
C LYS A 199 -0.60 -17.64 13.00
N LYS A 200 -1.50 -18.62 12.76
CA LYS A 200 -1.27 -20.04 13.07
C LYS A 200 -0.13 -20.63 12.24
N LEU A 201 0.16 -20.10 11.04
CA LEU A 201 1.25 -20.58 10.19
C LEU A 201 2.63 -20.30 10.80
N GLY A 202 2.77 -19.22 11.59
CA GLY A 202 3.95 -18.93 12.39
C GLY A 202 5.19 -18.43 11.63
N ASN A 203 5.29 -18.70 10.33
CA ASN A 203 6.43 -18.36 9.48
C ASN A 203 6.13 -17.31 8.41
N ILE A 204 4.92 -16.75 8.41
CA ILE A 204 4.44 -15.74 7.46
C ILE A 204 4.42 -14.37 8.15
N ASP A 205 4.92 -13.35 7.45
CA ASP A 205 4.71 -11.96 7.90
C ASP A 205 3.25 -11.56 7.73
N LEU A 206 2.63 -11.01 8.79
CA LEU A 206 1.20 -10.74 8.79
C LEU A 206 0.80 -9.59 7.85
N CYS A 207 1.75 -8.73 7.45
CA CYS A 207 1.56 -7.75 6.41
C CYS A 207 2.06 -8.21 5.02
N GLY A 208 2.69 -9.38 4.91
CA GLY A 208 3.21 -9.88 3.64
C GLY A 208 4.47 -9.14 3.17
N GLU A 209 5.24 -8.54 4.10
CA GLU A 209 6.40 -7.69 3.78
C GLU A 209 7.57 -8.44 3.13
N ARG A 210 7.61 -9.76 3.25
CA ARG A 210 8.58 -10.62 2.56
C ARG A 210 8.07 -11.15 1.22
N GLY A 211 6.97 -10.56 0.72
CA GLY A 211 6.36 -10.94 -0.55
C GLY A 211 5.50 -12.19 -0.48
N GLU A 212 4.94 -12.52 0.69
CA GLU A 212 4.10 -13.72 0.85
C GLU A 212 2.77 -13.60 0.10
N PHE A 213 2.16 -12.42 0.17
CA PHE A 213 0.88 -12.16 -0.50
C PHE A 213 0.70 -10.67 -0.82
N HIS A 214 -0.18 -10.38 -1.78
CA HIS A 214 -0.61 -9.03 -2.11
C HIS A 214 -2.13 -8.94 -2.10
N THR A 215 -2.63 -7.74 -1.88
CA THR A 215 -4.05 -7.46 -1.66
C THR A 215 -4.56 -6.35 -2.57
N PHE A 216 -5.87 -6.35 -2.78
CA PHE A 216 -6.61 -5.26 -3.42
C PHE A 216 -7.69 -4.75 -2.47
N VAL A 217 -7.65 -3.46 -2.13
CA VAL A 217 -8.61 -2.84 -1.21
C VAL A 217 -9.87 -2.43 -1.96
N THR A 218 -11.01 -2.87 -1.46
CA THR A 218 -12.32 -2.67 -2.07
C THR A 218 -13.20 -1.67 -1.34
N ASP A 219 -12.94 -1.45 -0.04
CA ASP A 219 -13.67 -0.51 0.80
C ASP A 219 -12.87 -0.13 2.06
N GLY A 220 -13.29 0.94 2.75
CA GLY A 220 -12.70 1.39 4.00
C GLY A 220 -13.17 2.80 4.38
N PRO A 221 -12.74 3.34 5.53
CA PRO A 221 -13.25 4.61 6.06
C PRO A 221 -13.04 5.82 5.13
N ILE A 222 -11.99 5.78 4.28
CA ILE A 222 -11.66 6.87 3.33
C ILE A 222 -12.34 6.73 1.96
N PHE A 223 -13.01 5.60 1.70
CA PHE A 223 -13.72 5.35 0.45
C PHE A 223 -15.10 6.03 0.48
N LYS A 224 -15.45 6.75 -0.59
CA LYS A 224 -16.78 7.35 -0.83
C LYS A 224 -17.75 6.35 -1.47
N LYS A 225 -17.19 5.37 -2.20
CA LYS A 225 -17.90 4.26 -2.83
C LYS A 225 -17.19 2.96 -2.49
N ARG A 226 -17.91 1.82 -2.51
CA ARG A 226 -17.30 0.50 -2.40
C ARG A 226 -17.16 -0.13 -3.78
N ILE A 227 -16.14 -0.97 -3.96
CA ILE A 227 -15.92 -1.78 -5.15
C ILE A 227 -16.42 -3.19 -4.83
N GLU A 228 -17.37 -3.70 -5.59
CA GLU A 228 -17.89 -5.06 -5.46
C GLU A 228 -17.32 -5.92 -6.58
N ILE A 229 -16.57 -6.94 -6.20
CA ILE A 229 -16.03 -7.95 -7.12
C ILE A 229 -17.16 -8.91 -7.46
N GLN A 230 -17.40 -9.13 -8.75
CA GLN A 230 -18.46 -9.99 -9.26
C GLN A 230 -17.93 -11.29 -9.85
N GLU A 231 -16.85 -11.20 -10.63
CA GLU A 231 -16.23 -12.35 -11.25
C GLU A 231 -14.71 -12.31 -11.09
N THR A 232 -14.13 -13.48 -10.81
CA THR A 232 -12.67 -13.66 -10.67
C THR A 232 -12.20 -14.91 -11.39
N LYS A 233 -10.92 -14.90 -11.78
CA LYS A 233 -10.24 -16.06 -12.35
C LYS A 233 -8.91 -16.27 -11.65
N THR A 234 -8.60 -17.49 -11.29
CA THR A 234 -7.28 -17.84 -10.72
C THR A 234 -6.32 -18.36 -11.79
N SER A 235 -5.06 -18.07 -11.62
CA SER A 235 -3.99 -18.57 -12.49
C SER A 235 -2.71 -18.77 -11.70
N THR A 236 -1.74 -19.44 -12.31
CA THR A 236 -0.40 -19.65 -11.72
C THR A 236 0.65 -19.27 -12.74
N THR A 237 1.64 -18.48 -12.33
CA THR A 237 2.76 -18.08 -13.18
C THR A 237 4.01 -17.88 -12.32
N ASN A 238 5.12 -18.52 -12.72
CA ASN A 238 6.44 -18.34 -12.08
C ASN A 238 6.44 -18.44 -10.55
N GLY A 239 5.80 -19.49 -10.01
CA GLY A 239 5.74 -19.72 -8.55
C GLY A 239 4.70 -18.87 -7.80
N TRP A 240 3.95 -18.02 -8.52
CA TRP A 240 2.90 -17.17 -7.95
C TRP A 240 1.52 -17.69 -8.31
N GLY A 241 0.62 -17.73 -7.33
CA GLY A 241 -0.83 -17.77 -7.54
C GLY A 241 -1.35 -16.35 -7.73
N ARG A 242 -2.27 -16.17 -8.67
CA ARG A 242 -2.92 -14.87 -8.96
C ARG A 242 -4.43 -15.04 -9.01
N LEU A 243 -5.15 -14.09 -8.41
CA LEU A 243 -6.57 -13.86 -8.61
C LEU A 243 -6.71 -12.65 -9.53
N GLU A 244 -7.24 -12.84 -10.69
CA GLU A 244 -7.61 -11.78 -11.62
C GLU A 244 -9.08 -11.41 -11.39
N ILE A 245 -9.35 -10.13 -11.15
CA ILE A 245 -10.71 -9.59 -11.03
C ILE A 245 -11.18 -9.25 -12.44
N ILE A 246 -12.13 -10.02 -12.97
CA ILE A 246 -12.64 -9.91 -14.33
C ILE A 246 -13.77 -8.89 -14.40
N GLU A 247 -14.73 -8.99 -13.46
CA GLU A 247 -15.89 -8.11 -13.41
C GLU A 247 -16.04 -7.52 -12.01
N PHE A 248 -16.36 -6.23 -11.96
CA PHE A 248 -16.62 -5.49 -10.74
C PHE A 248 -17.57 -4.32 -11.00
N THR A 249 -18.21 -3.85 -9.92
CA THR A 249 -19.03 -2.63 -9.94
C THR A 249 -18.62 -1.70 -8.81
N THR A 250 -18.96 -0.42 -8.94
CA THR A 250 -18.81 0.55 -7.85
C THR A 250 -20.17 0.97 -7.35
N LYS A 251 -20.40 0.87 -6.04
CA LYS A 251 -21.66 1.27 -5.40
C LYS A 251 -21.45 2.39 -4.38
N PRO A 252 -22.40 3.31 -4.25
CA PRO A 252 -22.40 4.25 -3.14
C PRO A 252 -22.33 3.48 -1.80
N LYS A 253 -21.71 4.06 -0.80
CA LYS A 253 -21.87 3.58 0.58
C LYS A 253 -23.26 3.93 1.05
N GLU A 254 -23.94 2.99 1.66
CA GLU A 254 -25.17 3.30 2.38
C GLU A 254 -24.85 4.36 3.43
N GLY A 255 -25.49 5.50 3.32
CA GLY A 255 -25.24 6.64 4.20
C GLY A 255 -25.40 6.20 5.66
N LYS A 256 -24.40 6.47 6.50
CA LYS A 256 -24.65 6.55 7.92
C LYS A 256 -25.69 7.67 8.07
N THR A 257 -26.95 7.30 8.23
CA THR A 257 -27.99 8.24 8.67
C THR A 257 -27.43 8.90 9.92
N GLN A 258 -27.08 10.17 9.80
CA GLN A 258 -26.69 10.96 10.97
C GLN A 258 -27.90 10.96 11.91
N LYS A 259 -27.75 10.22 13.03
CA LYS A 259 -28.64 10.37 14.17
C LYS A 259 -28.14 11.50 15.05
#